data_7458be6d2fd6845edeabdb869a269b54
#
_entry.id   7458be6d2fd6845edeabdb869a269b54
#
_cell.length_a   1.000
_cell.length_b   1.000
_cell.length_c   1.000
_cell.angle_alpha   90.00
_cell.angle_beta   90.00
_cell.angle_gamma   90.00
#
_symmetry.space_group_name_H-M   'P 1'
#
loop_
_entity.id
_entity.type
_entity.pdbx_description
1 polymer ?
#
loop_
_entity_poly.entity_id
_entity_poly.type
_entity_poly.pdbx_seq_one_letter_code
_entity_poly.pdbx_strand_id
1 'polypeptide(L)'
;MTAHAQDEAWLGDEQPPVVAAEMEALGHELRRVLAHLVEVRPLAGQLTPYLEQARALADGLATLSNVHALAPGAVHRPYDPNRFNPVSGLANPIAPPLEMWPVHEGEDGPDGRRTQGRVRFGVAYQGPPGHVHGAMVAAMYDDLLGRSQLAAGFTGSITVHYRRPTPLDRDLDVRAWVDRVDGRKRWVHGTCHLDGVLLTEAEGLFIAPRGGASLEGIREHLHGA
;
A
#
# COMPACT_ATOMS: atom_id res chain seq x y z
N MET A 1 -11.88 -12.11 -27.68
CA MET A 1 -10.85 -11.16 -27.19
C MET A 1 -11.21 -10.88 -25.75
N THR A 2 -10.43 -11.43 -24.85
CA THR A 2 -10.73 -11.56 -23.42
C THR A 2 -10.37 -10.26 -22.69
N ALA A 3 -11.20 -9.87 -21.73
CA ALA A 3 -11.09 -8.67 -20.90
C ALA A 3 -9.71 -8.48 -20.20
N HIS A 4 -8.87 -9.51 -20.15
CA HIS A 4 -7.53 -9.46 -19.57
C HIS A 4 -6.51 -8.60 -20.31
N ALA A 5 -6.68 -8.36 -21.61
CA ALA A 5 -5.71 -7.60 -22.40
C ALA A 5 -5.85 -6.07 -22.27
N GLN A 6 -6.94 -5.58 -21.67
CA GLN A 6 -7.17 -4.14 -21.47
C GLN A 6 -6.73 -3.64 -20.09
N ASP A 7 -6.63 -4.53 -19.10
CA ASP A 7 -6.18 -4.17 -17.75
C ASP A 7 -4.66 -3.98 -17.66
N GLU A 8 -3.88 -4.59 -18.57
CA GLU A 8 -2.42 -4.42 -18.67
C GLU A 8 -1.99 -3.03 -19.16
N ALA A 9 -2.88 -2.28 -19.81
CA ALA A 9 -2.59 -0.91 -20.28
C ALA A 9 -2.45 0.13 -19.14
N TRP A 10 -2.72 -0.25 -17.90
CA TRP A 10 -2.48 0.55 -16.70
C TRP A 10 -1.01 0.55 -16.26
N LEU A 11 -0.31 -0.50 -16.57
CA LEU A 11 1.09 -0.67 -16.27
C LEU A 11 1.85 -0.04 -17.46
N GLY A 12 2.16 1.26 -17.37
CA GLY A 12 3.11 1.87 -18.29
C GLY A 12 4.38 1.04 -18.32
N ASP A 13 5.22 1.24 -19.32
CA ASP A 13 6.43 0.48 -19.62
C ASP A 13 7.03 -0.16 -18.36
N GLU A 14 6.91 -1.49 -18.25
CA GLU A 14 7.45 -2.25 -17.14
C GLU A 14 8.93 -1.94 -17.01
N GLN A 15 9.35 -1.45 -15.87
CA GLN A 15 10.78 -1.30 -15.59
C GLN A 15 11.45 -2.65 -15.77
N PRO A 16 12.65 -2.70 -16.36
CA PRO A 16 13.40 -3.95 -16.44
C PRO A 16 13.41 -4.65 -15.08
N PRO A 17 13.23 -5.97 -15.01
CA PRO A 17 13.17 -6.72 -13.75
C PRO A 17 14.35 -6.44 -12.80
N VAL A 18 15.54 -6.21 -13.37
CA VAL A 18 16.75 -5.86 -12.60
C VAL A 18 16.58 -4.53 -11.88
N VAL A 19 16.13 -3.47 -12.56
CA VAL A 19 15.90 -2.15 -11.95
C VAL A 19 14.82 -2.25 -10.86
N ALA A 20 13.79 -3.04 -11.12
CA ALA A 20 12.73 -3.30 -10.16
C ALA A 20 13.27 -3.91 -8.85
N ALA A 21 14.12 -4.93 -8.95
CA ALA A 21 14.74 -5.59 -7.78
C ALA A 21 15.70 -4.64 -7.04
N GLU A 22 16.48 -3.81 -7.75
CA GLU A 22 17.35 -2.80 -7.15
C GLU A 22 16.56 -1.75 -6.36
N MET A 23 15.43 -1.29 -6.89
CA MET A 23 14.56 -0.34 -6.20
C MET A 23 13.94 -0.93 -4.94
N GLU A 24 13.51 -2.18 -4.98
CA GLU A 24 13.00 -2.89 -3.79
C GLU A 24 14.09 -3.09 -2.75
N ALA A 25 15.29 -3.47 -3.17
CA ALA A 25 16.45 -3.61 -2.29
C ALA A 25 16.82 -2.28 -1.62
N LEU A 26 16.84 -1.17 -2.39
CA LEU A 26 17.08 0.16 -1.84
C LEU A 26 15.97 0.57 -0.87
N GLY A 27 14.70 0.33 -1.23
CA GLY A 27 13.55 0.57 -0.35
C GLY A 27 13.66 -0.20 0.97
N HIS A 28 14.13 -1.45 0.90
CA HIS A 28 14.38 -2.28 2.08
C HIS A 28 15.47 -1.67 2.99
N GLU A 29 16.63 -1.28 2.42
CA GLU A 29 17.73 -0.69 3.21
C GLU A 29 17.33 0.65 3.83
N LEU A 30 16.60 1.50 3.09
CA LEU A 30 16.10 2.77 3.62
C LEU A 30 15.09 2.52 4.76
N ARG A 31 14.26 1.49 4.67
CA ARG A 31 13.34 1.09 5.76
C ARG A 31 14.10 0.66 7.01
N ARG A 32 15.22 -0.06 6.86
CA ARG A 32 16.13 -0.38 7.97
C ARG A 32 16.74 0.88 8.60
N VAL A 33 17.15 1.86 7.79
CA VAL A 33 17.63 3.15 8.27
C VAL A 33 16.56 3.86 9.11
N LEU A 34 15.29 3.89 8.61
CA LEU A 34 14.18 4.48 9.36
C LEU A 34 13.94 3.79 10.70
N ALA A 35 13.97 2.46 10.73
CA ALA A 35 13.79 1.69 11.96
C ALA A 35 14.88 2.04 13.00
N HIS A 36 16.14 2.04 12.60
CA HIS A 36 17.23 2.40 13.52
C HIS A 36 17.19 3.86 13.96
N LEU A 37 16.85 4.78 13.04
CA LEU A 37 16.81 6.21 13.34
C LEU A 37 15.85 6.56 14.48
N VAL A 38 14.71 5.88 14.58
CA VAL A 38 13.73 6.15 15.64
C VAL A 38 14.11 5.51 17.00
N GLU A 39 15.06 4.57 17.00
CA GLU A 39 15.52 3.87 18.22
C GLU A 39 16.77 4.49 18.84
N VAL A 40 17.66 5.09 18.03
CA VAL A 40 18.96 5.58 18.53
C VAL A 40 18.80 6.72 19.52
N ARG A 41 19.75 6.82 20.44
CA ARG A 41 19.88 7.90 21.42
C ARG A 41 21.30 8.46 21.30
N PRO A 42 21.60 9.24 20.24
CA PRO A 42 22.95 9.67 19.94
C PRO A 42 23.43 10.79 20.89
N LEU A 43 24.74 10.82 21.09
CA LEU A 43 25.45 11.99 21.66
C LEU A 43 25.73 13.05 20.57
N ALA A 44 26.03 14.24 21.00
CA ALA A 44 26.34 15.33 20.10
C ALA A 44 27.48 14.96 19.12
N GLY A 45 27.29 15.24 17.84
CA GLY A 45 28.24 14.97 16.76
C GLY A 45 28.22 13.53 16.20
N GLN A 46 27.62 12.56 16.87
CA GLN A 46 27.59 11.16 16.39
C GLN A 46 26.78 10.99 15.12
N LEU A 47 25.80 11.85 14.85
CA LEU A 47 24.98 11.76 13.64
C LEU A 47 25.59 12.50 12.44
N THR A 48 26.62 13.31 12.61
CA THR A 48 27.23 14.12 11.53
C THR A 48 27.64 13.28 10.31
N PRO A 49 28.37 12.14 10.46
CA PRO A 49 28.74 11.30 9.31
C PRO A 49 27.54 10.72 8.56
N TYR A 50 26.49 10.33 9.29
CA TYR A 50 25.27 9.77 8.70
C TYR A 50 24.44 10.82 7.97
N LEU A 51 24.43 12.06 8.46
CA LEU A 51 23.81 13.20 7.79
C LEU A 51 24.50 13.50 6.46
N GLU A 52 25.82 13.46 6.41
CA GLU A 52 26.62 13.65 5.19
C GLU A 52 26.33 12.52 4.17
N GLN A 53 26.30 11.28 4.63
CA GLN A 53 25.95 10.14 3.78
C GLN A 53 24.52 10.23 3.24
N ALA A 54 23.56 10.62 4.07
CA ALA A 54 22.17 10.78 3.64
C ALA A 54 22.02 11.90 2.60
N ARG A 55 22.74 13.02 2.75
CA ARG A 55 22.77 14.10 1.75
C ARG A 55 23.37 13.60 0.43
N ALA A 56 24.52 12.94 0.48
CA ALA A 56 25.16 12.40 -0.72
C ALA A 56 24.27 11.40 -1.46
N LEU A 57 23.54 10.54 -0.72
CA LEU A 57 22.58 9.61 -1.31
C LEU A 57 21.42 10.36 -1.98
N ALA A 58 20.83 11.35 -1.29
CA ALA A 58 19.72 12.13 -1.84
C ALA A 58 20.14 12.91 -3.09
N ASP A 59 21.32 13.56 -3.06
CA ASP A 59 21.87 14.29 -4.20
C ASP A 59 22.18 13.34 -5.37
N GLY A 60 22.75 12.17 -5.09
CA GLY A 60 22.99 11.13 -6.09
C GLY A 60 21.72 10.65 -6.79
N LEU A 61 20.68 10.33 -6.00
CA LEU A 61 19.39 9.93 -6.54
C LEU A 61 18.74 11.04 -7.38
N ALA A 62 18.92 12.31 -7.00
CA ALA A 62 18.39 13.45 -7.76
C ALA A 62 19.03 13.60 -9.14
N THR A 63 20.24 13.06 -9.36
CA THR A 63 20.89 13.06 -10.68
C THR A 63 20.41 11.98 -11.62
N LEU A 64 19.74 10.95 -11.09
CA LEU A 64 19.16 9.91 -11.93
C LEU A 64 18.04 10.52 -12.79
N SER A 65 18.04 10.16 -14.07
CA SER A 65 17.10 10.73 -15.03
C SER A 65 15.67 10.60 -14.56
N ASN A 66 15.06 11.70 -14.18
CA ASN A 66 13.62 11.80 -14.13
C ASN A 66 13.07 11.80 -15.57
N VAL A 67 13.07 10.65 -16.23
CA VAL A 67 12.51 10.46 -17.59
C VAL A 67 11.04 10.89 -17.63
N HIS A 68 10.49 11.23 -16.49
CA HIS A 68 9.12 11.60 -16.23
C HIS A 68 8.93 13.03 -15.73
N ALA A 69 9.92 13.91 -15.96
CA ALA A 69 9.66 15.35 -15.91
C ALA A 69 8.58 15.65 -16.94
N LEU A 70 7.36 15.78 -16.45
CA LEU A 70 6.15 15.79 -17.28
C LEU A 70 6.12 17.02 -18.16
N ALA A 71 5.85 16.80 -19.44
CA ALA A 71 5.22 17.84 -20.26
C ALA A 71 3.94 18.32 -19.54
N PRO A 72 3.63 19.63 -19.58
CA PRO A 72 2.40 20.15 -19.00
C PRO A 72 1.18 19.35 -19.50
N GLY A 73 0.41 18.77 -18.56
CA GLY A 73 -0.75 17.94 -18.86
C GLY A 73 -0.49 16.44 -19.07
N ALA A 74 0.76 15.98 -19.02
CA ALA A 74 1.04 14.55 -19.04
C ALA A 74 0.74 13.92 -17.66
N VAL A 75 0.09 12.77 -17.68
CA VAL A 75 -0.11 11.97 -16.46
C VAL A 75 1.24 11.38 -16.06
N HIS A 76 1.61 11.53 -14.79
CA HIS A 76 2.87 11.03 -14.27
C HIS A 76 2.98 9.53 -14.49
N ARG A 77 3.99 9.10 -15.23
CA ARG A 77 4.34 7.70 -15.38
C ARG A 77 5.86 7.55 -15.37
N PRO A 78 6.39 6.47 -14.79
CA PRO A 78 5.70 5.26 -14.40
C PRO A 78 5.53 5.18 -12.88
N TYR A 79 4.38 5.50 -12.37
CA TYR A 79 4.02 5.11 -11.02
C TYR A 79 3.47 3.69 -11.11
N ASP A 80 4.22 2.70 -10.64
CA ASP A 80 3.68 1.39 -10.36
C ASP A 80 3.00 1.45 -8.98
N PRO A 81 1.65 1.50 -8.93
CA PRO A 81 0.93 1.63 -7.67
C PRO A 81 1.18 0.44 -6.75
N ASN A 82 1.58 -0.71 -7.28
CA ASN A 82 1.90 -1.88 -6.47
C ASN A 82 3.27 -1.75 -5.82
N ARG A 83 4.25 -1.16 -6.54
CA ARG A 83 5.63 -1.07 -6.10
C ARG A 83 5.91 0.15 -5.20
N PHE A 84 5.31 1.30 -5.52
CA PHE A 84 5.57 2.57 -4.86
C PHE A 84 4.44 3.03 -3.93
N ASN A 85 3.42 2.21 -3.75
CA ASN A 85 2.34 2.51 -2.81
C ASN A 85 2.91 2.82 -1.41
N PRO A 86 2.50 3.91 -0.75
CA PRO A 86 3.03 4.29 0.56
C PRO A 86 2.61 3.34 1.69
N VAL A 87 1.69 2.42 1.44
CA VAL A 87 1.15 1.49 2.44
C VAL A 87 1.63 0.05 2.22
N SER A 88 1.87 -0.37 0.97
CA SER A 88 2.19 -1.76 0.64
C SER A 88 3.32 -1.93 -0.36
N GLY A 89 3.84 -0.84 -0.92
CA GLY A 89 4.83 -0.90 -1.98
C GLY A 89 6.22 -1.30 -1.50
N LEU A 90 6.78 -2.38 -2.03
CA LEU A 90 8.07 -2.91 -1.60
C LEU A 90 9.24 -1.96 -1.85
N ALA A 91 9.17 -1.13 -2.89
CA ALA A 91 10.18 -0.12 -3.20
C ALA A 91 9.97 1.21 -2.44
N ASN A 92 8.85 1.37 -1.74
CA ASN A 92 8.61 2.57 -0.93
C ASN A 92 9.13 2.36 0.50
N PRO A 93 10.13 3.13 0.95
CA PRO A 93 10.72 2.94 2.27
C PRO A 93 9.80 3.24 3.44
N ILE A 94 8.73 4.04 3.23
CA ILE A 94 7.77 4.32 4.30
C ILE A 94 6.67 3.26 4.41
N ALA A 95 6.54 2.37 3.42
CA ALA A 95 5.54 1.31 3.47
C ALA A 95 5.97 0.20 4.46
N PRO A 96 5.06 -0.31 5.30
CA PRO A 96 5.31 -1.56 6.01
C PRO A 96 5.42 -2.71 5.00
N PRO A 97 6.16 -3.78 5.31
CA PRO A 97 6.23 -4.94 4.44
C PRO A 97 4.89 -5.70 4.46
N LEU A 98 3.94 -5.26 3.64
CA LEU A 98 2.62 -5.87 3.46
C LEU A 98 2.60 -6.68 2.17
N GLU A 99 2.57 -7.99 2.31
CA GLU A 99 2.40 -8.91 1.20
C GLU A 99 0.92 -9.29 1.07
N MET A 100 0.41 -9.31 -0.16
CA MET A 100 -0.99 -9.65 -0.44
C MET A 100 -1.11 -10.58 -1.64
N TRP A 101 -2.04 -11.53 -1.56
CA TRP A 101 -2.34 -12.46 -2.64
C TRP A 101 -3.83 -12.77 -2.71
N PRO A 102 -4.38 -12.99 -3.91
CA PRO A 102 -5.77 -13.39 -4.07
C PRO A 102 -5.97 -14.85 -3.67
N VAL A 103 -7.12 -15.15 -3.10
CA VAL A 103 -7.57 -16.52 -2.80
C VAL A 103 -8.97 -16.70 -3.38
N HIS A 104 -9.17 -17.81 -4.08
CA HIS A 104 -10.44 -18.16 -4.76
C HIS A 104 -11.22 -19.25 -4.02
N GLU A 105 -10.90 -19.55 -2.77
CA GLU A 105 -11.54 -20.57 -1.97
C GLU A 105 -12.46 -19.94 -0.92
N GLY A 106 -13.74 -20.35 -0.93
CA GLY A 106 -14.70 -20.06 0.12
C GLY A 106 -15.98 -19.36 -0.34
N GLU A 107 -16.99 -19.42 0.52
CA GLU A 107 -18.34 -18.88 0.28
C GLU A 107 -18.49 -17.39 0.65
N ASP A 108 -17.42 -16.70 1.02
CA ASP A 108 -17.50 -15.31 1.47
C ASP A 108 -17.47 -14.33 0.29
N GLY A 109 -18.48 -13.50 0.25
CA GLY A 109 -18.70 -12.46 -0.73
C GLY A 109 -19.44 -12.93 -1.98
N PRO A 110 -20.06 -11.99 -2.71
CA PRO A 110 -20.91 -12.27 -3.87
C PRO A 110 -20.15 -12.88 -5.06
N ASP A 111 -18.82 -12.83 -5.07
CA ASP A 111 -17.96 -13.37 -6.13
C ASP A 111 -17.00 -14.48 -5.63
N GLY A 112 -17.11 -14.90 -4.36
CA GLY A 112 -16.26 -15.94 -3.75
C GLY A 112 -14.77 -15.57 -3.65
N ARG A 113 -14.42 -14.30 -3.90
CA ARG A 113 -13.03 -13.84 -3.94
C ARG A 113 -12.61 -13.22 -2.62
N ARG A 114 -11.43 -13.59 -2.17
CA ARG A 114 -10.77 -13.03 -1.00
C ARG A 114 -9.37 -12.55 -1.34
N THR A 115 -8.91 -11.54 -0.62
CA THR A 115 -7.50 -11.20 -0.54
C THR A 115 -6.99 -11.61 0.83
N GLN A 116 -5.89 -12.33 0.85
CA GLN A 116 -5.14 -12.62 2.06
C GLN A 116 -3.81 -11.89 2.01
N GLY A 117 -3.21 -11.69 3.16
CA GLY A 117 -1.90 -11.06 3.22
C GLY A 117 -1.24 -11.28 4.56
N ARG A 118 0.01 -10.86 4.62
CA ARG A 118 0.82 -10.83 5.82
C ARG A 118 1.51 -9.48 5.93
N VAL A 119 1.54 -8.94 7.13
CA VAL A 119 2.21 -7.68 7.43
C VAL A 119 2.98 -7.78 8.74
N ARG A 120 4.13 -7.11 8.79
CA ARG A 120 4.91 -6.94 10.01
C ARG A 120 5.26 -5.48 10.18
N PHE A 121 4.76 -4.88 11.24
CA PHE A 121 5.06 -3.49 11.58
C PHE A 121 6.24 -3.44 12.54
N GLY A 122 7.34 -2.85 12.11
CA GLY A 122 8.48 -2.56 12.98
C GLY A 122 8.30 -1.27 13.78
N VAL A 123 9.31 -0.92 14.55
CA VAL A 123 9.33 0.22 15.48
C VAL A 123 9.06 1.57 14.81
N ALA A 124 9.38 1.75 13.53
CA ALA A 124 9.09 2.98 12.79
C ALA A 124 7.58 3.30 12.70
N TYR A 125 6.72 2.31 12.92
CA TYR A 125 5.27 2.45 12.89
C TYR A 125 4.63 2.50 14.30
N GLN A 126 5.45 2.70 15.34
CA GLN A 126 4.98 2.70 16.72
C GLN A 126 4.07 3.90 17.02
N GLY A 127 2.97 3.60 17.70
CA GLY A 127 2.13 4.56 18.41
C GLY A 127 2.34 4.44 19.91
N PRO A 128 1.43 3.79 20.66
CA PRO A 128 1.68 3.46 22.05
C PRO A 128 2.88 2.52 22.20
N PRO A 129 3.62 2.56 23.33
CA PRO A 129 4.79 1.70 23.53
C PRO A 129 4.53 0.24 23.19
N GLY A 130 5.34 -0.33 22.29
CA GLY A 130 5.24 -1.73 21.85
C GLY A 130 4.08 -2.06 20.90
N HIS A 131 3.31 -1.06 20.46
CA HIS A 131 2.14 -1.27 19.62
C HIS A 131 2.15 -0.36 18.39
N VAL A 132 1.51 -0.84 17.33
CA VAL A 132 1.35 -0.12 16.06
C VAL A 132 0.45 1.10 16.25
N HIS A 133 0.81 2.21 15.62
CA HIS A 133 -0.03 3.40 15.57
C HIS A 133 -1.35 3.10 14.82
N GLY A 134 -2.48 3.49 15.40
CA GLY A 134 -3.80 3.18 14.83
C GLY A 134 -4.00 3.67 13.40
N ALA A 135 -3.41 4.81 13.03
CA ALA A 135 -3.48 5.32 11.66
C ALA A 135 -2.76 4.39 10.65
N MET A 136 -1.70 3.69 11.06
CA MET A 136 -1.01 2.72 10.19
C MET A 136 -1.86 1.47 9.96
N VAL A 137 -2.61 1.04 10.99
CA VAL A 137 -3.60 -0.03 10.84
C VAL A 137 -4.73 0.40 9.90
N ALA A 138 -5.21 1.63 10.00
CA ALA A 138 -6.25 2.15 9.11
C ALA A 138 -5.75 2.26 7.66
N ALA A 139 -4.53 2.74 7.44
CA ALA A 139 -3.91 2.79 6.11
C ALA A 139 -3.74 1.38 5.50
N MET A 140 -3.32 0.40 6.31
CA MET A 140 -3.26 -1.00 5.87
C MET A 140 -4.62 -1.48 5.37
N TYR A 141 -5.70 -1.16 6.09
CA TYR A 141 -7.05 -1.54 5.65
C TYR A 141 -7.48 -0.83 4.37
N ASP A 142 -7.14 0.44 4.19
CA ASP A 142 -7.48 1.16 2.95
C ASP A 142 -6.92 0.43 1.72
N ASP A 143 -5.66 0.04 1.77
CA ASP A 143 -5.01 -0.67 0.66
C ASP A 143 -5.51 -2.13 0.54
N LEU A 144 -5.64 -2.86 1.65
CA LEU A 144 -6.11 -4.25 1.66
C LEU A 144 -7.54 -4.37 1.11
N LEU A 145 -8.46 -3.52 1.58
CA LEU A 145 -9.85 -3.50 1.12
C LEU A 145 -9.95 -3.03 -0.33
N GLY A 146 -9.15 -2.04 -0.71
CA GLY A 146 -9.07 -1.55 -2.09
C GLY A 146 -8.66 -2.65 -3.07
N ARG A 147 -7.66 -3.44 -2.71
CA ARG A 147 -7.14 -4.54 -3.57
C ARG A 147 -8.01 -5.78 -3.61
N SER A 148 -8.92 -5.96 -2.67
CA SER A 148 -9.85 -7.10 -2.68
C SER A 148 -10.97 -6.96 -3.70
N GLN A 149 -11.08 -5.82 -4.36
CA GLN A 149 -12.11 -5.55 -5.38
C GLN A 149 -11.64 -5.97 -6.78
N LEU A 150 -12.58 -6.40 -7.63
CA LEU A 150 -12.32 -6.75 -9.03
C LEU A 150 -12.08 -5.53 -9.93
N ALA A 151 -12.49 -4.36 -9.48
CA ALA A 151 -12.39 -3.12 -10.25
C ALA A 151 -11.91 -1.99 -9.35
N ALA A 152 -11.17 -1.05 -9.92
CA ALA A 152 -10.74 0.13 -9.21
C ALA A 152 -11.93 0.88 -8.62
N GLY A 153 -11.78 1.36 -7.41
CA GLY A 153 -12.78 2.18 -6.71
C GLY A 153 -12.07 3.22 -5.85
N PHE A 154 -12.73 4.35 -5.68
CA PHE A 154 -12.29 5.36 -4.72
C PHE A 154 -12.86 5.04 -3.35
N THR A 155 -12.05 5.19 -2.33
CA THR A 155 -12.47 5.04 -0.95
C THR A 155 -13.48 6.12 -0.59
N GLY A 156 -14.70 5.72 -0.27
CA GLY A 156 -15.74 6.63 0.21
C GLY A 156 -15.72 6.78 1.72
N SER A 157 -15.52 5.66 2.44
CA SER A 157 -15.34 5.65 3.89
C SER A 157 -14.70 4.36 4.34
N ILE A 158 -14.01 4.41 5.49
CA ILE A 158 -13.52 3.23 6.22
C ILE A 158 -13.84 3.41 7.70
N THR A 159 -14.37 2.36 8.30
CA THR A 159 -14.55 2.26 9.74
C THR A 159 -13.67 1.14 10.27
N VAL A 160 -12.80 1.44 11.22
CA VAL A 160 -11.89 0.47 11.84
C VAL A 160 -12.29 0.25 13.28
N HIS A 161 -12.43 -1.02 13.66
CA HIS A 161 -12.69 -1.44 15.03
C HIS A 161 -11.42 -2.06 15.62
N TYR A 162 -10.86 -1.40 16.62
CA TYR A 162 -9.68 -1.85 17.36
C TYR A 162 -10.13 -2.70 18.54
N ARG A 163 -10.15 -4.02 18.37
CA ARG A 163 -10.60 -4.97 19.40
C ARG A 163 -9.50 -5.25 20.43
N ARG A 164 -8.25 -5.26 19.96
CA ARG A 164 -7.05 -5.47 20.79
C ARG A 164 -5.91 -4.61 20.26
N PRO A 165 -4.94 -4.22 21.11
CA PRO A 165 -3.73 -3.55 20.64
C PRO A 165 -2.98 -4.43 19.63
N THR A 166 -2.51 -3.82 18.53
CA THR A 166 -1.73 -4.50 17.50
C THR A 166 -0.25 -4.43 17.88
N PRO A 167 0.43 -5.56 18.20
CA PRO A 167 1.82 -5.53 18.64
C PRO A 167 2.77 -5.25 17.48
N LEU A 168 3.92 -4.63 17.80
CA LEU A 168 5.04 -4.50 16.87
C LEU A 168 5.77 -5.84 16.70
N ASP A 169 6.53 -5.97 15.60
CA ASP A 169 7.46 -7.05 15.31
C ASP A 169 6.88 -8.46 15.33
N ARG A 170 5.57 -8.55 15.05
CA ARG A 170 4.86 -9.82 14.90
C ARG A 170 4.30 -9.93 13.47
N ASP A 171 4.32 -11.15 12.95
CA ASP A 171 3.68 -11.47 11.68
C ASP A 171 2.16 -11.52 11.90
N LEU A 172 1.45 -10.62 11.23
CA LEU A 172 0.01 -10.49 11.31
C LEU A 172 -0.63 -11.03 10.03
N ASP A 173 -1.62 -11.88 10.18
CA ASP A 173 -2.41 -12.37 9.05
C ASP A 173 -3.59 -11.41 8.80
N VAL A 174 -3.71 -10.95 7.56
CA VAL A 174 -4.79 -10.04 7.15
C VAL A 174 -5.63 -10.68 6.04
N ARG A 175 -6.93 -10.38 6.05
CA ARG A 175 -7.89 -10.89 5.07
C ARG A 175 -8.89 -9.82 4.71
N ALA A 176 -9.35 -9.83 3.45
CA ALA A 176 -10.45 -8.98 3.02
C ALA A 176 -11.31 -9.68 1.97
N TRP A 177 -12.59 -9.31 1.91
CA TRP A 177 -13.55 -9.81 0.94
C TRP A 177 -14.63 -8.75 0.67
N VAL A 178 -15.19 -8.81 -0.52
CA VAL A 178 -16.35 -7.99 -0.87
C VAL A 178 -17.58 -8.62 -0.24
N ASP A 179 -18.29 -7.87 0.60
CA ASP A 179 -19.51 -8.32 1.27
C ASP A 179 -20.76 -8.07 0.40
N ARG A 180 -20.83 -6.87 -0.20
CA ARG A 180 -21.98 -6.47 -0.98
C ARG A 180 -21.59 -5.54 -2.12
N VAL A 181 -22.29 -5.68 -3.26
CA VAL A 181 -22.23 -4.79 -4.41
C VAL A 181 -23.61 -4.23 -4.70
N ASP A 182 -23.72 -2.91 -4.88
CA ASP A 182 -24.92 -2.23 -5.28
C ASP A 182 -24.57 -1.10 -6.27
N GLY A 183 -24.78 -1.35 -7.54
CA GLY A 183 -24.36 -0.46 -8.62
C GLY A 183 -22.87 -0.20 -8.57
N ARG A 184 -22.48 1.05 -8.35
CA ARG A 184 -21.08 1.47 -8.23
C ARG A 184 -20.49 1.31 -6.81
N LYS A 185 -21.32 1.02 -5.83
CA LYS A 185 -20.91 0.90 -4.43
C LYS A 185 -20.51 -0.53 -4.10
N ARG A 186 -19.40 -0.67 -3.39
CA ARG A 186 -18.90 -1.94 -2.86
C ARG A 186 -18.62 -1.78 -1.39
N TRP A 187 -19.20 -2.66 -0.58
CA TRP A 187 -18.89 -2.79 0.83
C TRP A 187 -17.92 -3.95 0.98
N VAL A 188 -16.82 -3.67 1.62
CA VAL A 188 -15.69 -4.59 1.74
C VAL A 188 -15.35 -4.74 3.21
N HIS A 189 -15.21 -5.98 3.66
CA HIS A 189 -14.79 -6.31 5.02
C HIS A 189 -13.33 -6.74 5.04
N GLY A 190 -12.66 -6.48 6.18
CA GLY A 190 -11.32 -6.94 6.43
C GLY A 190 -11.08 -7.26 7.89
N THR A 191 -10.17 -8.19 8.14
CA THR A 191 -9.76 -8.62 9.48
C THR A 191 -8.25 -8.75 9.58
N CYS A 192 -7.70 -8.48 10.78
CA CYS A 192 -6.30 -8.67 11.11
C CYS A 192 -6.18 -9.55 12.36
N HIS A 193 -5.36 -10.59 12.27
CA HIS A 193 -5.19 -11.59 13.31
C HIS A 193 -3.72 -11.78 13.67
N LEU A 194 -3.49 -12.15 14.93
CA LEU A 194 -2.23 -12.69 15.41
C LEU A 194 -2.49 -14.07 16.03
N ASP A 195 -1.82 -15.09 15.50
CA ASP A 195 -1.95 -16.48 15.98
C ASP A 195 -3.43 -16.92 16.07
N GLY A 196 -4.26 -16.53 15.07
CA GLY A 196 -5.68 -16.81 15.01
C GLY A 196 -6.58 -15.91 15.87
N VAL A 197 -6.00 -15.01 16.69
CA VAL A 197 -6.75 -14.08 17.54
C VAL A 197 -7.05 -12.79 16.79
N LEU A 198 -8.32 -12.41 16.70
CA LEU A 198 -8.75 -11.15 16.08
C LEU A 198 -8.22 -9.95 16.87
N LEU A 199 -7.46 -9.09 16.23
CA LEU A 199 -6.95 -7.84 16.77
C LEU A 199 -7.79 -6.64 16.33
N THR A 200 -8.01 -6.53 15.03
CA THR A 200 -8.77 -5.44 14.42
C THR A 200 -9.61 -5.95 13.26
N GLU A 201 -10.65 -5.22 12.95
CA GLU A 201 -11.50 -5.45 11.77
C GLU A 201 -11.92 -4.12 11.16
N ALA A 202 -12.26 -4.12 9.88
CA ALA A 202 -12.69 -2.92 9.19
C ALA A 202 -13.78 -3.19 8.17
N GLU A 203 -14.59 -2.15 7.96
CA GLU A 203 -15.57 -2.07 6.89
C GLU A 203 -15.26 -0.85 6.03
N GLY A 204 -15.20 -1.04 4.71
CA GLY A 204 -14.97 0.02 3.73
C GLY A 204 -16.10 0.12 2.73
N LEU A 205 -16.49 1.35 2.40
CA LEU A 205 -17.31 1.66 1.24
C LEU A 205 -16.41 2.21 0.14
N PHE A 206 -16.41 1.53 -0.99
CA PHE A 206 -15.70 1.95 -2.19
C PHE A 206 -16.67 2.26 -3.32
N ILE A 207 -16.33 3.25 -4.15
CA ILE A 207 -17.20 3.74 -5.22
C ILE A 207 -16.44 3.63 -6.55
N ALA A 208 -16.93 2.76 -7.45
CA ALA A 208 -16.38 2.67 -8.79
C ALA A 208 -16.60 3.99 -9.58
N PRO A 209 -15.62 4.44 -10.37
CA PRO A 209 -15.74 5.65 -11.18
C PRO A 209 -16.91 5.54 -12.18
N ARG A 210 -17.43 6.69 -12.60
CA ARG A 210 -18.38 6.76 -13.73
C ARG A 210 -17.58 6.40 -15.00
N GLY A 211 -18.12 5.61 -15.88
CA GLY A 211 -17.42 5.18 -17.10
C GLY A 211 -16.51 3.94 -16.92
N GLY A 212 -16.48 3.33 -15.72
CA GLY A 212 -15.72 2.13 -15.42
C GLY A 212 -14.32 2.39 -14.83
N ALA A 213 -13.56 1.31 -14.64
CA ALA A 213 -12.23 1.35 -14.04
C ALA A 213 -11.12 1.79 -15.01
N SER A 214 -11.45 2.26 -16.21
CA SER A 214 -10.47 2.77 -17.18
C SER A 214 -9.89 4.12 -16.74
N LEU A 215 -8.68 4.46 -17.24
CA LEU A 215 -8.08 5.78 -17.01
C LEU A 215 -9.00 6.92 -17.45
N GLU A 216 -9.75 6.71 -18.51
CA GLU A 216 -10.73 7.67 -19.03
C GLU A 216 -11.88 7.86 -18.06
N GLY A 217 -12.47 6.80 -17.53
CA GLY A 217 -13.52 6.87 -16.51
C GLY A 217 -13.04 7.51 -15.19
N ILE A 218 -11.77 7.31 -14.80
CA ILE A 218 -11.19 8.01 -13.65
C ILE A 218 -11.03 9.49 -13.94
N ARG A 219 -10.57 9.90 -15.13
CA ARG A 219 -10.47 11.30 -15.54
C ARG A 219 -11.84 11.98 -15.56
N GLU A 220 -12.85 11.36 -16.16
CA GLU A 220 -14.22 11.86 -16.16
C GLU A 220 -14.76 12.05 -14.76
N HIS A 221 -14.44 11.12 -13.83
CA HIS A 221 -14.87 11.26 -12.44
C HIS A 221 -14.20 12.45 -11.73
N LEU A 222 -12.91 12.69 -12.00
CA LEU A 222 -12.14 13.77 -11.37
C LEU A 222 -12.48 15.17 -11.95
N HIS A 223 -12.91 15.25 -13.21
CA HIS A 223 -13.23 16.52 -13.88
C HIS A 223 -14.72 16.83 -13.94
N GLY A 224 -15.58 15.92 -13.55
CA GLY A 224 -17.05 16.06 -13.58
C GLY A 224 -17.70 16.26 -12.21
N ALA A 225 -16.93 16.65 -11.19
CA ALA A 225 -17.41 16.96 -9.85
C ALA A 225 -17.41 18.48 -9.61
#